data_b6d9ebb0fdce13e80cc518c638d224ac
#
_entry.id   b6d9ebb0fdce13e80cc518c638d224ac
#
_cell.length_a   1.000
_cell.length_b   1.000
_cell.length_c   1.000
_cell.angle_alpha   90.00
_cell.angle_beta   90.00
_cell.angle_gamma   90.00
#
_symmetry.space_group_name_H-M   'P 1'
#
loop_
_entity.id
_entity.type
_entity.pdbx_description
1 polymer ?
#
loop_
_entity_poly.entity_id
_entity_poly.type
_entity_poly.pdbx_seq_one_letter_code
_entity_poly.pdbx_strand_id
1 'polypeptide(L)'
;QSYVPHTNILSTHFSSDEGEFVVLDFMPCYRSYEKEHYLPAEIYRYIRWIKGTPRFKVNYNPAPDYARGKVIHNITDEYIETYCSSENKDRQYLYSSLSLQDIEQKKEITLQRDEFFLLSYNEKVIPIDIEREKLEYCRTLVYWLNWTNRTKKYSLYNDVIERSLLVLKLMSYYNGAVLAALTTSLPETVGDVRNWDYRFCWLRDASMSIETLFQIGHAGAARRFMKFIQSTFVAKHESFQIMYGIRGERQLKEIILDHLDGYKNSKPVRIGNDAYHQRQNDSFGYLMDLIYQYY
;
A
#
# COMPACT_ATOMS: atom_id res chain seq x y z
N GLN A 1 -7.74 -17.31 -4.32
CA GLN A 1 -7.09 -15.99 -4.35
C GLN A 1 -5.62 -16.13 -4.73
N SER A 2 -5.16 -15.34 -5.69
CA SER A 2 -3.77 -15.32 -6.18
C SER A 2 -3.44 -13.95 -6.75
N TYR A 3 -2.16 -13.66 -6.92
CA TYR A 3 -1.77 -12.51 -7.72
C TYR A 3 -1.88 -12.82 -9.22
N VAL A 4 -2.26 -11.82 -10.01
CA VAL A 4 -2.09 -11.89 -11.47
C VAL A 4 -0.59 -12.11 -11.75
N PRO A 5 -0.20 -13.10 -12.58
CA PRO A 5 1.21 -13.43 -12.79
C PRO A 5 2.09 -12.22 -13.09
N HIS A 6 3.26 -12.16 -12.47
CA HIS A 6 4.26 -11.09 -12.64
C HIS A 6 3.82 -9.70 -12.15
N THR A 7 2.80 -9.60 -11.31
CA THR A 7 2.25 -8.30 -10.85
C THR A 7 1.98 -8.27 -9.34
N ASN A 8 1.60 -7.08 -8.85
CA ASN A 8 0.99 -6.87 -7.54
C ASN A 8 -0.53 -6.60 -7.63
N ILE A 9 -1.17 -7.06 -8.68
CA ILE A 9 -2.64 -7.04 -8.81
C ILE A 9 -3.18 -8.31 -8.17
N LEU A 10 -4.02 -8.18 -7.15
CA LEU A 10 -4.61 -9.33 -6.46
C LEU A 10 -5.89 -9.76 -7.18
N SER A 11 -5.99 -11.03 -7.48
CA SER A 11 -7.16 -11.65 -8.11
C SER A 11 -7.86 -12.58 -7.13
N THR A 12 -9.14 -12.34 -6.88
CA THR A 12 -9.99 -13.20 -6.05
C THR A 12 -11.14 -13.73 -6.88
N HIS A 13 -11.22 -15.04 -7.09
CA HIS A 13 -12.30 -15.70 -7.81
C HIS A 13 -13.40 -16.10 -6.84
N PHE A 14 -14.64 -15.71 -7.16
CA PHE A 14 -15.85 -16.09 -6.45
C PHE A 14 -16.71 -16.96 -7.35
N SER A 15 -17.18 -18.09 -6.82
CA SER A 15 -18.03 -19.05 -7.53
C SER A 15 -19.14 -19.54 -6.63
N SER A 16 -20.35 -19.64 -7.17
CA SER A 16 -21.54 -20.20 -6.55
C SER A 16 -22.38 -20.92 -7.60
N ASP A 17 -23.46 -21.58 -7.18
CA ASP A 17 -24.41 -22.20 -8.09
C ASP A 17 -25.13 -21.16 -8.99
N GLU A 18 -25.18 -19.90 -8.57
CA GLU A 18 -25.83 -18.81 -9.30
C GLU A 18 -24.93 -18.16 -10.34
N GLY A 19 -23.60 -18.28 -10.24
CA GLY A 19 -22.67 -17.69 -11.18
C GLY A 19 -21.27 -17.47 -10.64
N GLU A 20 -20.45 -16.78 -11.45
CA GLU A 20 -19.04 -16.56 -11.16
C GLU A 20 -18.61 -15.13 -11.52
N PHE A 21 -17.71 -14.57 -10.71
CA PHE A 21 -17.02 -13.32 -10.98
C PHE A 21 -15.61 -13.29 -10.38
N VAL A 22 -14.78 -12.39 -10.86
CA VAL A 22 -13.43 -12.16 -10.36
C VAL A 22 -13.32 -10.73 -9.87
N VAL A 23 -12.73 -10.54 -8.70
CA VAL A 23 -12.37 -9.23 -8.15
C VAL A 23 -10.87 -9.03 -8.36
N LEU A 24 -10.50 -7.92 -9.00
CA LEU A 24 -9.13 -7.49 -9.21
C LEU A 24 -8.87 -6.25 -8.36
N ASP A 25 -8.07 -6.43 -7.30
CA ASP A 25 -7.68 -5.34 -6.38
C ASP A 25 -6.30 -4.80 -6.76
N PHE A 26 -6.17 -3.50 -6.96
CA PHE A 26 -4.90 -2.86 -7.29
C PHE A 26 -4.87 -1.38 -6.86
N MET A 27 -3.66 -0.86 -6.73
CA MET A 27 -3.40 0.59 -6.64
C MET A 27 -2.78 1.02 -7.97
N PRO A 28 -3.31 2.06 -8.65
CA PRO A 28 -2.77 2.49 -9.93
C PRO A 28 -1.31 2.87 -9.81
N CYS A 29 -0.49 2.33 -10.71
CA CYS A 29 0.90 2.72 -10.81
C CYS A 29 1.36 2.62 -12.26
N TYR A 30 1.77 3.74 -12.83
CA TYR A 30 2.33 3.81 -14.18
C TYR A 30 3.13 5.09 -14.38
N ARG A 31 3.78 5.22 -15.52
CA ARG A 31 4.41 6.48 -15.92
C ARG A 31 3.49 7.24 -16.85
N SER A 32 3.24 8.51 -16.54
CA SER A 32 2.54 9.43 -17.43
C SER A 32 3.36 9.71 -18.70
N TYR A 33 2.74 10.36 -19.67
CA TYR A 33 3.41 10.81 -20.89
C TYR A 33 4.65 11.71 -20.60
N GLU A 34 4.58 12.50 -19.54
CA GLU A 34 5.66 13.37 -19.07
C GLU A 34 6.75 12.64 -18.28
N LYS A 35 6.71 11.29 -18.27
CA LYS A 35 7.62 10.39 -17.54
C LYS A 35 7.55 10.51 -16.01
N GLU A 36 6.56 11.21 -15.49
CA GLU A 36 6.26 11.24 -14.06
C GLU A 36 5.56 9.96 -13.62
N HIS A 37 5.77 9.60 -12.35
CA HIS A 37 5.08 8.47 -11.77
C HIS A 37 3.68 8.89 -11.31
N TYR A 38 2.65 8.26 -11.86
CA TYR A 38 1.28 8.36 -11.36
C TYR A 38 1.09 7.28 -10.29
N LEU A 39 0.96 7.73 -9.05
CA LEU A 39 0.85 6.91 -7.85
C LEU A 39 -0.15 7.57 -6.88
N PRO A 40 -1.42 7.66 -7.25
CA PRO A 40 -2.43 8.29 -6.40
C PRO A 40 -2.69 7.43 -5.15
N ALA A 41 -3.19 8.07 -4.10
CA ALA A 41 -3.64 7.37 -2.90
C ALA A 41 -5.04 6.77 -3.13
N GLU A 42 -5.13 5.84 -4.06
CA GLU A 42 -6.35 5.23 -4.55
C GLU A 42 -6.26 3.71 -4.55
N ILE A 43 -7.35 3.06 -4.21
CA ILE A 43 -7.52 1.61 -4.32
C ILE A 43 -8.66 1.35 -5.29
N TYR A 44 -8.38 0.58 -6.31
CA TYR A 44 -9.33 0.13 -7.31
C TYR A 44 -9.70 -1.32 -7.05
N ARG A 45 -10.96 -1.62 -7.17
CA ARG A 45 -11.54 -2.97 -7.11
C ARG A 45 -12.41 -3.17 -8.35
N TYR A 46 -11.81 -3.75 -9.39
CA TYR A 46 -12.53 -4.09 -10.62
C TYR A 46 -13.20 -5.45 -10.47
N ILE A 47 -14.53 -5.46 -10.56
CA ILE A 47 -15.35 -6.67 -10.51
C ILE A 47 -15.65 -7.11 -11.94
N ARG A 48 -15.00 -8.16 -12.38
CA ARG A 48 -15.19 -8.72 -13.72
C ARG A 48 -16.21 -9.84 -13.64
N TRP A 49 -17.35 -9.64 -14.26
CA TRP A 49 -18.39 -10.65 -14.42
C TRP A 49 -17.92 -11.77 -15.35
N ILE A 50 -18.20 -13.03 -15.02
CA ILE A 50 -17.84 -14.20 -15.84
C ILE A 50 -19.09 -14.85 -16.42
N LYS A 51 -20.04 -15.26 -15.56
CA LYS A 51 -21.28 -15.91 -15.99
C LYS A 51 -22.34 -15.93 -14.89
N GLY A 52 -23.59 -16.20 -15.30
CA GLY A 52 -24.72 -16.32 -14.39
C GLY A 52 -25.17 -15.00 -13.78
N THR A 53 -25.85 -15.09 -12.65
CA THR A 53 -26.39 -13.96 -11.89
C THR A 53 -25.95 -14.04 -10.42
N PRO A 54 -24.62 -14.07 -10.13
CA PRO A 54 -24.15 -14.19 -8.76
C PRO A 54 -24.61 -13.01 -7.92
N ARG A 55 -24.93 -13.29 -6.65
CA ARG A 55 -25.39 -12.30 -5.69
C ARG A 55 -24.33 -12.10 -4.59
N PHE A 56 -24.17 -10.87 -4.15
CA PHE A 56 -23.25 -10.50 -3.07
C PHE A 56 -23.75 -9.29 -2.29
N LYS A 57 -23.13 -9.07 -1.13
CA LYS A 57 -23.33 -7.85 -0.33
C LYS A 57 -22.01 -7.14 -0.16
N VAL A 58 -22.06 -5.81 -0.18
CA VAL A 58 -20.90 -4.96 0.11
C VAL A 58 -20.94 -4.58 1.59
N ASN A 59 -19.84 -4.79 2.29
CA ASN A 59 -19.67 -4.30 3.65
C ASN A 59 -18.62 -3.18 3.65
N TYR A 60 -19.07 -1.96 3.38
CA TYR A 60 -18.24 -0.77 3.49
C TYR A 60 -18.28 -0.28 4.94
N ASN A 61 -17.17 -0.48 5.65
CA ASN A 61 -17.05 -0.14 7.07
C ASN A 61 -15.66 0.43 7.38
N PRO A 62 -15.33 1.59 6.82
CA PRO A 62 -14.06 2.24 7.07
C PRO A 62 -13.96 2.75 8.51
N ALA A 63 -12.74 2.77 9.04
CA ALA A 63 -12.43 3.27 10.38
C ALA A 63 -11.26 4.29 10.29
N PRO A 64 -11.46 5.47 9.69
CA PRO A 64 -10.42 6.46 9.54
C PRO A 64 -9.88 6.91 10.89
N ASP A 65 -8.66 7.42 10.90
CA ASP A 65 -7.96 7.88 12.09
C ASP A 65 -7.91 6.82 13.21
N TYR A 66 -7.67 5.56 12.84
CA TYR A 66 -7.59 4.44 13.79
C TYR A 66 -8.82 4.27 14.67
N ALA A 67 -10.01 4.60 14.19
CA ALA A 67 -11.27 4.56 14.94
C ALA A 67 -11.28 5.41 16.24
N ARG A 68 -10.51 6.51 16.31
CA ARG A 68 -10.46 7.40 17.48
C ARG A 68 -11.71 8.26 17.66
N GLY A 69 -12.55 8.35 16.66
CA GLY A 69 -13.79 9.11 16.73
C GLY A 69 -14.94 8.43 16.00
N LYS A 70 -16.10 9.08 16.02
CA LYS A 70 -17.28 8.59 15.31
C LYS A 70 -17.08 8.73 13.81
N VAL A 71 -17.35 7.67 13.06
CA VAL A 71 -17.37 7.67 11.61
C VAL A 71 -18.64 8.35 11.10
N ILE A 72 -18.50 9.23 10.13
CA ILE A 72 -19.59 9.98 9.49
C ILE A 72 -19.53 9.68 7.99
N HIS A 73 -20.69 9.33 7.44
CA HIS A 73 -20.89 9.11 6.00
C HIS A 73 -21.81 10.18 5.43
N ASN A 74 -21.37 10.83 4.36
CA ASN A 74 -22.19 11.71 3.54
C ASN A 74 -22.36 11.09 2.16
N ILE A 75 -23.57 10.70 1.80
CA ILE A 75 -23.87 10.08 0.52
C ILE A 75 -24.31 11.16 -0.46
N THR A 76 -23.66 11.22 -1.61
CA THR A 76 -24.02 12.05 -2.75
C THR A 76 -24.45 11.17 -3.92
N ASP A 77 -24.78 11.77 -5.06
CA ASP A 77 -25.07 11.00 -6.29
C ASP A 77 -23.82 10.37 -6.90
N GLU A 78 -22.62 10.86 -6.54
CA GLU A 78 -21.36 10.47 -7.17
C GLU A 78 -20.47 9.60 -6.26
N TYR A 79 -20.50 9.81 -4.93
CA TYR A 79 -19.62 9.13 -3.97
C TYR A 79 -20.19 9.08 -2.56
N ILE A 80 -19.65 8.18 -1.75
CA ILE A 80 -19.80 8.21 -0.29
C ILE A 80 -18.54 8.87 0.28
N GLU A 81 -18.70 10.05 0.90
CA GLU A 81 -17.63 10.68 1.66
C GLU A 81 -17.63 10.13 3.08
N THR A 82 -16.48 9.68 3.57
CA THR A 82 -16.31 9.17 4.92
C THR A 82 -15.21 9.92 5.63
N TYR A 83 -15.48 10.35 6.87
CA TYR A 83 -14.49 10.99 7.74
C TYR A 83 -14.76 10.67 9.21
N CYS A 84 -13.76 10.94 10.04
CA CYS A 84 -13.86 10.79 11.49
C CYS A 84 -14.18 12.13 12.17
N SER A 85 -14.95 12.11 13.24
CA SER A 85 -15.22 13.30 14.06
C SER A 85 -14.03 13.73 14.94
N SER A 86 -12.89 13.04 14.86
CA SER A 86 -11.64 13.41 15.53
C SER A 86 -11.03 14.69 14.92
N GLU A 87 -9.92 15.16 15.51
CA GLU A 87 -9.16 16.31 15.00
C GLU A 87 -8.51 16.03 13.61
N ASN A 88 -8.38 14.76 13.23
CA ASN A 88 -7.88 14.37 11.93
C ASN A 88 -8.89 14.73 10.84
N LYS A 89 -8.43 15.48 9.84
CA LYS A 89 -9.25 15.97 8.72
C LYS A 89 -9.24 15.01 7.52
N ASP A 90 -8.69 13.82 7.66
CA ASP A 90 -8.60 12.86 6.58
C ASP A 90 -9.99 12.42 6.12
N ARG A 91 -10.14 12.33 4.80
CA ARG A 91 -11.38 11.96 4.13
C ARG A 91 -11.15 10.81 3.18
N GLN A 92 -12.15 9.97 3.04
CA GLN A 92 -12.19 8.89 2.07
C GLN A 92 -13.40 9.09 1.18
N TYR A 93 -13.23 8.84 -0.12
CA TYR A 93 -14.28 8.97 -1.12
C TYR A 93 -14.44 7.63 -1.82
N LEU A 94 -15.61 6.99 -1.64
CA LEU A 94 -15.94 5.74 -2.32
C LEU A 94 -16.81 6.05 -3.52
N TYR A 95 -16.31 5.75 -4.70
CA TYR A 95 -17.03 5.78 -5.97
C TYR A 95 -17.38 4.35 -6.40
N SER A 96 -18.48 4.19 -7.12
CA SER A 96 -18.89 2.89 -7.66
C SER A 96 -19.82 3.07 -8.85
N SER A 97 -19.83 2.08 -9.74
CA SER A 97 -20.87 1.91 -10.76
C SER A 97 -22.15 1.29 -10.20
N LEU A 98 -22.10 0.76 -8.97
CA LEU A 98 -23.27 0.25 -8.25
C LEU A 98 -23.97 1.37 -7.46
N SER A 99 -25.23 1.12 -7.07
CA SER A 99 -26.00 2.07 -6.25
C SER A 99 -25.33 2.32 -4.89
N LEU A 100 -24.92 3.54 -4.63
CA LEU A 100 -24.29 3.94 -3.36
C LEU A 100 -25.24 3.77 -2.18
N GLN A 101 -26.55 3.99 -2.38
CA GLN A 101 -27.59 3.77 -1.38
C GLN A 101 -27.72 2.28 -1.01
N ASP A 102 -27.62 1.38 -2.00
CA ASP A 102 -27.70 -0.07 -1.73
C ASP A 102 -26.44 -0.59 -1.04
N ILE A 103 -25.26 0.01 -1.33
CA ILE A 103 -24.01 -0.25 -0.61
C ILE A 103 -24.16 0.16 0.84
N GLU A 104 -24.59 1.38 1.13
CA GLU A 104 -24.76 1.90 2.50
C GLU A 104 -25.77 1.07 3.30
N GLN A 105 -26.87 0.68 2.65
CA GLN A 105 -27.92 -0.15 3.26
C GLN A 105 -27.57 -1.64 3.32
N LYS A 106 -26.40 -2.03 2.81
CA LYS A 106 -25.91 -3.44 2.76
C LYS A 106 -26.90 -4.38 2.08
N LYS A 107 -27.61 -3.88 1.05
CA LYS A 107 -28.54 -4.70 0.29
C LYS A 107 -27.81 -5.74 -0.54
N GLU A 108 -28.53 -6.79 -0.87
CA GLU A 108 -28.07 -7.80 -1.81
C GLU A 108 -28.06 -7.23 -3.24
N ILE A 109 -26.95 -7.39 -3.93
CA ILE A 109 -26.69 -6.89 -5.28
C ILE A 109 -26.54 -8.09 -6.20
N THR A 110 -27.25 -8.08 -7.33
CA THR A 110 -27.11 -9.10 -8.39
C THR A 110 -26.17 -8.59 -9.47
N LEU A 111 -25.12 -9.33 -9.76
CA LEU A 111 -24.14 -8.96 -10.78
C LEU A 111 -24.55 -9.55 -12.14
N GLN A 112 -24.56 -8.70 -13.19
CA GLN A 112 -24.89 -9.07 -14.56
C GLN A 112 -23.90 -8.51 -15.59
N ARG A 113 -22.96 -7.71 -15.15
CA ARG A 113 -21.91 -7.07 -15.96
C ARG A 113 -20.74 -6.70 -15.07
N ASP A 114 -19.69 -6.18 -15.69
CA ASP A 114 -18.54 -5.63 -14.96
C ASP A 114 -18.95 -4.41 -14.16
N GLU A 115 -18.47 -4.33 -12.91
CA GLU A 115 -18.72 -3.24 -11.99
C GLU A 115 -17.39 -2.86 -11.29
N PHE A 116 -17.38 -1.73 -10.57
CA PHE A 116 -16.17 -1.33 -9.84
C PHE A 116 -16.46 -0.62 -8.54
N PHE A 117 -15.41 -0.55 -7.72
CA PHE A 117 -15.24 0.37 -6.60
C PHE A 117 -13.92 1.10 -6.75
N LEU A 118 -13.93 2.41 -6.51
CA LEU A 118 -12.74 3.23 -6.33
C LEU A 118 -12.81 3.88 -4.96
N LEU A 119 -11.81 3.64 -4.13
CA LEU A 119 -11.61 4.34 -2.87
C LEU A 119 -10.45 5.32 -3.02
N SER A 120 -10.73 6.62 -2.95
CA SER A 120 -9.72 7.68 -2.94
C SER A 120 -9.53 8.25 -1.54
N TYR A 121 -8.29 8.63 -1.21
CA TYR A 121 -7.92 9.18 0.08
C TYR A 121 -7.50 10.64 -0.05
N ASN A 122 -8.20 11.52 0.67
CA ASN A 122 -8.01 12.97 0.73
C ASN A 122 -8.21 13.75 -0.58
N GLU A 123 -8.45 13.09 -1.70
CA GLU A 123 -8.65 13.73 -2.99
C GLU A 123 -9.96 13.26 -3.61
N LYS A 124 -10.77 14.22 -4.08
CA LYS A 124 -11.91 13.91 -4.90
C LYS A 124 -11.45 13.64 -6.33
N VAL A 125 -11.95 12.56 -6.88
CA VAL A 125 -11.67 12.17 -8.26
C VAL A 125 -12.84 12.60 -9.13
N ILE A 126 -12.57 13.00 -10.38
CA ILE A 126 -13.63 13.18 -11.38
C ILE A 126 -14.34 11.83 -11.55
N PRO A 127 -15.68 11.78 -11.55
CA PRO A 127 -16.42 10.54 -11.70
C PRO A 127 -15.89 9.71 -12.87
N ILE A 128 -15.64 8.44 -12.60
CA ILE A 128 -15.14 7.49 -13.57
C ILE A 128 -16.22 6.51 -13.98
N ASP A 129 -16.06 5.95 -15.16
CA ASP A 129 -16.87 4.86 -15.67
C ASP A 129 -16.06 3.55 -15.74
N ILE A 130 -16.71 2.48 -16.14
CA ILE A 130 -16.10 1.16 -16.25
C ILE A 130 -14.96 1.11 -17.29
N GLU A 131 -15.02 1.96 -18.32
CA GLU A 131 -13.98 2.00 -19.34
C GLU A 131 -12.71 2.67 -18.80
N ARG A 132 -12.86 3.69 -17.96
CA ARG A 132 -11.74 4.30 -17.24
C ARG A 132 -11.13 3.28 -16.25
N GLU A 133 -11.94 2.54 -15.51
CA GLU A 133 -11.49 1.47 -14.61
C GLU A 133 -10.63 0.45 -15.35
N LYS A 134 -11.12 -0.08 -16.49
CA LYS A 134 -10.37 -1.01 -17.35
C LYS A 134 -9.05 -0.43 -17.83
N LEU A 135 -9.03 0.86 -18.17
CA LEU A 135 -7.81 1.54 -18.61
C LEU A 135 -6.76 1.61 -17.48
N GLU A 136 -7.17 1.96 -16.26
CA GLU A 136 -6.28 2.01 -15.10
C GLU A 136 -5.74 0.61 -14.75
N TYR A 137 -6.58 -0.42 -14.84
CA TYR A 137 -6.14 -1.80 -14.72
C TYR A 137 -5.07 -2.17 -15.77
N CYS A 138 -5.33 -1.89 -17.06
CA CYS A 138 -4.39 -2.20 -18.13
C CYS A 138 -3.06 -1.46 -17.98
N ARG A 139 -3.08 -0.17 -17.61
CA ARG A 139 -1.87 0.63 -17.36
C ARG A 139 -1.05 0.06 -16.21
N THR A 140 -1.71 -0.31 -15.11
CA THR A 140 -1.08 -0.91 -13.95
C THR A 140 -0.50 -2.28 -14.27
N LEU A 141 -1.23 -3.10 -15.02
CA LEU A 141 -0.75 -4.41 -15.52
C LEU A 141 0.53 -4.25 -16.33
N VAL A 142 0.52 -3.37 -17.34
CA VAL A 142 1.68 -3.10 -18.20
C VAL A 142 2.86 -2.57 -17.39
N TYR A 143 2.62 -1.72 -16.40
CA TYR A 143 3.67 -1.24 -15.51
C TYR A 143 4.38 -2.39 -14.78
N TRP A 144 3.63 -3.30 -14.16
CA TRP A 144 4.19 -4.44 -13.43
C TRP A 144 4.92 -5.40 -14.35
N LEU A 145 4.33 -5.76 -15.50
CA LEU A 145 4.98 -6.62 -16.50
C LEU A 145 6.29 -6.03 -17.01
N ASN A 146 6.32 -4.73 -17.30
CA ASN A 146 7.56 -4.04 -17.68
C ASN A 146 8.59 -4.01 -16.55
N TRP A 147 8.16 -3.91 -15.32
CA TRP A 147 9.06 -3.91 -14.17
C TRP A 147 9.68 -5.28 -13.96
N THR A 148 8.89 -6.34 -13.92
CA THR A 148 9.36 -7.72 -13.72
C THR A 148 10.20 -8.24 -14.89
N ASN A 149 9.90 -7.81 -16.12
CA ASN A 149 10.67 -8.19 -17.31
C ASN A 149 12.13 -7.68 -17.29
N ARG A 150 12.43 -6.67 -16.48
CA ARG A 150 13.80 -6.17 -16.27
C ARG A 150 14.59 -6.91 -15.22
N THR A 151 13.92 -7.78 -14.44
CA THR A 151 14.54 -8.54 -13.38
C THR A 151 15.46 -9.61 -13.97
N LYS A 152 16.69 -9.70 -13.47
CA LYS A 152 17.62 -10.76 -13.83
C LYS A 152 17.00 -12.13 -13.52
N LYS A 153 17.09 -13.05 -14.46
CA LYS A 153 16.62 -14.42 -14.32
C LYS A 153 17.72 -15.33 -13.82
N TYR A 154 17.34 -16.32 -13.01
CA TYR A 154 18.23 -17.30 -12.42
C TYR A 154 17.80 -18.70 -12.89
N SER A 155 18.68 -19.70 -12.70
CA SER A 155 18.37 -21.07 -13.06
C SER A 155 17.36 -21.74 -12.13
N LEU A 156 17.24 -21.25 -10.89
CA LEU A 156 16.38 -21.83 -9.84
C LEU A 156 15.56 -20.74 -9.15
N TYR A 157 14.37 -21.10 -8.66
CA TYR A 157 13.51 -20.31 -7.78
C TYR A 157 13.03 -18.96 -8.34
N ASN A 158 12.94 -18.80 -9.67
CA ASN A 158 12.57 -17.53 -10.28
C ASN A 158 11.24 -16.98 -9.76
N ASP A 159 10.22 -17.82 -9.58
CA ASP A 159 8.89 -17.39 -9.12
C ASP A 159 8.94 -16.83 -7.70
N VAL A 160 9.69 -17.48 -6.80
CA VAL A 160 9.85 -17.05 -5.41
C VAL A 160 10.65 -15.75 -5.35
N ILE A 161 11.73 -15.65 -6.13
CA ILE A 161 12.57 -14.45 -6.24
C ILE A 161 11.72 -13.29 -6.76
N GLU A 162 11.01 -13.49 -7.86
CA GLU A 162 10.16 -12.45 -8.45
C GLU A 162 9.08 -11.98 -7.48
N ARG A 163 8.38 -12.89 -6.80
CA ARG A 163 7.38 -12.53 -5.79
C ARG A 163 7.98 -11.72 -4.64
N SER A 164 9.15 -12.11 -4.16
CA SER A 164 9.88 -11.38 -3.10
C SER A 164 10.26 -9.97 -3.54
N LEU A 165 10.72 -9.81 -4.78
CA LEU A 165 11.07 -8.51 -5.35
C LEU A 165 9.84 -7.61 -5.54
N LEU A 166 8.71 -8.17 -5.96
CA LEU A 166 7.45 -7.44 -6.06
C LEU A 166 6.99 -6.93 -4.70
N VAL A 167 7.22 -7.70 -3.60
CA VAL A 167 6.97 -7.22 -2.23
C VAL A 167 7.91 -6.08 -1.86
N LEU A 168 9.22 -6.20 -2.08
CA LEU A 168 10.18 -5.12 -1.81
C LEU A 168 9.84 -3.86 -2.61
N LYS A 169 9.35 -4.02 -3.84
CA LYS A 169 8.92 -2.90 -4.66
C LYS A 169 7.68 -2.20 -4.09
N LEU A 170 6.71 -2.93 -3.51
CA LEU A 170 5.55 -2.34 -2.81
C LEU A 170 5.98 -1.50 -1.59
N MET A 171 7.03 -1.90 -0.90
CA MET A 171 7.56 -1.17 0.25
C MET A 171 8.36 0.08 -0.14
N SER A 172 8.70 0.23 -1.43
CA SER A 172 9.50 1.35 -1.92
C SER A 172 8.61 2.51 -2.33
N TYR A 173 8.78 3.65 -1.68
CA TYR A 173 8.08 4.89 -2.03
C TYR A 173 8.75 5.59 -3.23
N TYR A 174 8.03 6.51 -3.88
CA TYR A 174 8.52 7.15 -5.11
C TYR A 174 9.77 8.01 -4.90
N ASN A 175 9.95 8.60 -3.70
CA ASN A 175 11.12 9.41 -3.34
C ASN A 175 12.37 8.59 -3.04
N GLY A 176 12.23 7.26 -2.91
CA GLY A 176 13.32 6.33 -2.62
C GLY A 176 13.32 5.75 -1.21
N ALA A 177 12.52 6.28 -0.28
CA ALA A 177 12.36 5.65 1.04
C ALA A 177 11.79 4.22 0.89
N VAL A 178 12.25 3.32 1.75
CA VAL A 178 11.76 1.93 1.81
C VAL A 178 11.28 1.64 3.22
N LEU A 179 10.02 1.24 3.34
CA LEU A 179 9.42 0.89 4.62
C LEU A 179 9.89 -0.50 5.08
N ALA A 180 10.12 -0.68 6.37
CA ALA A 180 10.44 -2.00 6.93
C ALA A 180 9.25 -2.96 6.84
N ALA A 181 8.01 -2.45 7.03
CA ALA A 181 6.77 -3.17 6.73
C ALA A 181 5.64 -2.17 6.41
N LEU A 182 4.53 -2.66 5.84
CA LEU A 182 3.32 -1.86 5.56
C LEU A 182 2.28 -1.90 6.71
N THR A 183 2.65 -2.50 7.84
CA THR A 183 1.74 -2.79 8.94
C THR A 183 2.22 -2.19 10.25
N THR A 184 1.26 -1.93 11.14
CA THR A 184 1.52 -1.64 12.55
C THR A 184 0.90 -2.71 13.43
N SER A 185 1.52 -2.93 14.58
CA SER A 185 0.98 -3.68 15.72
C SER A 185 0.56 -5.12 15.44
N LEU A 186 1.12 -5.73 14.40
CA LEU A 186 1.08 -7.19 14.26
C LEU A 186 2.02 -7.82 15.29
N PRO A 187 1.54 -8.77 16.12
CA PRO A 187 2.35 -9.35 17.18
C PRO A 187 3.45 -10.28 16.62
N GLU A 188 4.66 -10.19 17.16
CA GLU A 188 5.70 -11.19 16.93
C GLU A 188 5.26 -12.56 17.46
N THR A 189 4.59 -12.54 18.62
CA THR A 189 3.93 -13.71 19.20
C THR A 189 2.51 -13.31 19.60
N VAL A 190 1.50 -14.08 19.17
CA VAL A 190 0.10 -13.80 19.49
C VAL A 190 -0.11 -13.76 21.01
N GLY A 191 -0.71 -12.67 21.51
CA GLY A 191 -0.97 -12.42 22.92
C GLY A 191 0.19 -11.72 23.66
N ASP A 192 1.33 -11.48 23.00
CA ASP A 192 2.48 -10.81 23.60
C ASP A 192 2.45 -9.28 23.31
N VAL A 193 3.41 -8.56 23.91
CA VAL A 193 3.48 -7.09 23.94
C VAL A 193 4.35 -6.46 22.84
N ARG A 194 5.07 -7.28 22.08
CA ARG A 194 5.99 -6.83 21.01
C ARG A 194 5.25 -6.59 19.70
N ASN A 195 4.43 -5.53 19.70
CA ASN A 195 3.51 -5.16 18.62
C ASN A 195 3.90 -3.78 18.10
N TRP A 196 4.93 -3.72 17.25
CA TRP A 196 5.56 -2.48 16.84
C TRP A 196 4.95 -1.89 15.55
N ASP A 197 5.06 -0.58 15.39
CA ASP A 197 4.80 0.08 14.12
C ASP A 197 6.05 0.03 13.24
N TYR A 198 5.99 -0.72 12.15
CA TYR A 198 7.09 -0.89 11.19
C TYR A 198 6.94 -0.05 9.92
N ARG A 199 5.97 0.86 9.85
CA ARG A 199 5.68 1.70 8.66
C ARG A 199 6.67 2.86 8.51
N PHE A 200 7.93 2.65 8.84
CA PHE A 200 9.00 3.63 8.78
C PHE A 200 10.19 3.10 7.98
N CYS A 201 11.03 4.01 7.51
CA CYS A 201 12.24 3.71 6.77
C CYS A 201 13.41 3.54 7.75
N TRP A 202 13.69 2.29 8.17
CA TRP A 202 14.96 1.96 8.82
C TRP A 202 16.06 1.95 7.78
N LEU A 203 17.17 2.62 8.06
CA LEU A 203 18.28 2.72 7.11
C LEU A 203 18.95 1.36 6.85
N ARG A 204 19.06 0.50 7.85
CA ARG A 204 19.53 -0.88 7.71
C ARG A 204 18.68 -1.67 6.73
N ASP A 205 17.38 -1.74 7.00
CA ASP A 205 16.41 -2.53 6.21
C ASP A 205 16.30 -2.01 4.78
N ALA A 206 16.26 -0.68 4.65
CA ALA A 206 16.26 -0.03 3.34
C ALA A 206 17.54 -0.32 2.55
N SER A 207 18.73 -0.25 3.20
CA SER A 207 20.00 -0.52 2.54
C SER A 207 20.07 -1.96 2.01
N MET A 208 19.71 -2.96 2.81
CA MET A 208 19.65 -4.37 2.38
C MET A 208 18.66 -4.59 1.23
N SER A 209 17.49 -3.97 1.31
CA SER A 209 16.47 -4.08 0.26
C SER A 209 16.91 -3.44 -1.06
N ILE A 210 17.53 -2.28 -0.98
CA ILE A 210 18.03 -1.53 -2.15
C ILE A 210 19.23 -2.23 -2.78
N GLU A 211 20.16 -2.76 -1.98
CA GLU A 211 21.26 -3.58 -2.46
C GLU A 211 20.75 -4.78 -3.27
N THR A 212 19.78 -5.52 -2.72
CA THR A 212 19.15 -6.65 -3.42
C THR A 212 18.54 -6.20 -4.75
N LEU A 213 17.75 -5.11 -4.76
CA LEU A 213 17.15 -4.58 -5.97
C LEU A 213 18.20 -4.12 -7.00
N PHE A 214 19.31 -3.56 -6.55
CA PHE A 214 20.42 -3.13 -7.40
C PHE A 214 21.11 -4.30 -8.09
N GLN A 215 21.46 -5.35 -7.33
CA GLN A 215 22.14 -6.55 -7.84
C GLN A 215 21.31 -7.32 -8.88
N ILE A 216 19.97 -7.21 -8.79
CA ILE A 216 19.04 -7.92 -9.69
C ILE A 216 18.62 -7.06 -10.90
N GLY A 217 19.21 -5.88 -11.10
CA GLY A 217 19.02 -5.05 -12.29
C GLY A 217 18.13 -3.82 -12.10
N HIS A 218 17.69 -3.53 -10.88
CA HIS A 218 16.84 -2.37 -10.57
C HIS A 218 17.63 -1.14 -10.04
N ALA A 219 18.73 -0.77 -10.71
CA ALA A 219 19.61 0.34 -10.34
C ALA A 219 18.90 1.68 -10.08
N GLY A 220 17.73 1.89 -10.72
CA GLY A 220 16.90 3.07 -10.45
C GLY A 220 16.40 3.17 -9.01
N ALA A 221 16.26 2.05 -8.29
CA ALA A 221 15.89 2.03 -6.88
C ALA A 221 17.03 2.61 -6.02
N ALA A 222 18.26 2.17 -6.22
CA ALA A 222 19.44 2.68 -5.54
C ALA A 222 19.61 4.20 -5.77
N ARG A 223 19.48 4.66 -7.02
CA ARG A 223 19.57 6.09 -7.33
C ARG A 223 18.54 6.93 -6.57
N ARG A 224 17.30 6.48 -6.45
CA ARG A 224 16.28 7.21 -5.68
C ARG A 224 16.56 7.19 -4.18
N PHE A 225 16.98 6.07 -3.64
CA PHE A 225 17.35 5.96 -2.23
C PHE A 225 18.52 6.86 -1.89
N MET A 226 19.57 6.92 -2.73
CA MET A 226 20.70 7.86 -2.53
C MET A 226 20.22 9.32 -2.51
N LYS A 227 19.28 9.69 -3.38
CA LYS A 227 18.65 11.03 -3.35
C LYS A 227 17.87 11.26 -2.07
N PHE A 228 17.12 10.27 -1.58
CA PHE A 228 16.41 10.35 -0.31
C PHE A 228 17.38 10.57 0.85
N ILE A 229 18.45 9.80 0.95
CA ILE A 229 19.52 9.96 1.94
C ILE A 229 20.11 11.38 1.86
N GLN A 230 20.50 11.82 0.67
CA GLN A 230 21.09 13.13 0.47
C GLN A 230 20.17 14.27 0.90
N SER A 231 18.88 14.21 0.55
CA SER A 231 17.89 15.22 0.92
C SER A 231 17.55 15.21 2.41
N THR A 232 17.64 14.05 3.07
CA THR A 232 17.24 13.88 4.47
C THR A 232 18.36 14.23 5.42
N PHE A 233 19.62 13.92 5.10
CA PHE A 233 20.77 14.17 6.01
C PHE A 233 21.65 15.31 5.59
N VAL A 234 22.14 15.29 4.34
CA VAL A 234 23.20 16.20 3.89
C VAL A 234 22.66 17.62 3.79
N ALA A 235 21.47 17.77 3.24
CA ALA A 235 20.89 19.09 3.02
C ALA A 235 20.52 19.84 4.32
N LYS A 236 20.30 19.11 5.43
CA LYS A 236 19.83 19.68 6.69
C LYS A 236 20.92 19.81 7.76
N HIS A 237 22.12 19.25 7.52
CA HIS A 237 23.23 19.21 8.49
C HIS A 237 22.83 18.69 9.88
N GLU A 238 21.85 17.81 9.95
CA GLU A 238 21.31 17.28 11.19
C GLU A 238 21.99 15.96 11.60
N SER A 239 21.87 15.61 12.87
CA SER A 239 22.39 14.33 13.38
C SER A 239 21.69 13.15 12.72
N PHE A 240 22.45 12.09 12.50
CA PHE A 240 21.97 10.84 11.93
C PHE A 240 20.99 10.14 12.88
N GLN A 241 19.88 9.61 12.32
CA GLN A 241 18.95 8.72 13.00
C GLN A 241 18.92 7.36 12.28
N ILE A 242 18.55 6.32 13.00
CA ILE A 242 18.47 4.96 12.44
C ILE A 242 17.25 4.76 11.55
N MET A 243 16.21 5.58 11.73
CA MET A 243 14.94 5.46 11.01
C MET A 243 14.29 6.83 10.80
N TYR A 244 13.46 6.90 9.77
CA TYR A 244 12.75 8.11 9.35
C TYR A 244 11.34 7.76 8.88
N GLY A 245 10.45 8.75 8.89
CA GLY A 245 9.20 8.65 8.17
C GLY A 245 9.42 8.57 6.64
N ILE A 246 8.38 8.20 5.92
CA ILE A 246 8.46 7.99 4.45
C ILE A 246 8.82 9.27 3.68
N ARG A 247 8.59 10.45 4.26
CA ARG A 247 8.96 11.76 3.69
C ARG A 247 10.18 12.38 4.35
N GLY A 248 10.88 11.61 5.20
CA GLY A 248 12.04 12.06 5.96
C GLY A 248 11.68 12.69 7.32
N GLU A 249 10.48 12.43 7.84
CA GLU A 249 10.08 12.85 9.18
C GLU A 249 11.01 12.25 10.23
N ARG A 250 11.40 13.06 11.20
CA ARG A 250 12.35 12.67 12.24
C ARG A 250 11.69 12.33 13.58
N GLN A 251 10.54 12.97 13.88
CA GLN A 251 9.80 12.73 15.09
C GLN A 251 8.74 11.66 14.84
N LEU A 252 8.95 10.49 15.38
CA LEU A 252 8.13 9.30 15.14
C LEU A 252 7.51 8.81 16.47
N LYS A 253 7.07 9.75 17.31
CA LYS A 253 6.58 9.52 18.66
C LYS A 253 5.60 8.35 18.72
N GLU A 254 5.89 7.41 19.59
CA GLU A 254 5.01 6.27 19.85
C GLU A 254 3.78 6.70 20.66
N ILE A 255 2.62 6.24 20.24
CA ILE A 255 1.33 6.47 20.89
C ILE A 255 0.61 5.14 21.00
N ILE A 256 0.13 4.80 22.20
CA ILE A 256 -0.70 3.62 22.44
C ILE A 256 -2.16 3.96 22.15
N LEU A 257 -2.83 3.06 21.44
CA LEU A 257 -4.26 3.14 21.11
C LEU A 257 -5.05 2.17 21.98
N ASP A 258 -5.34 2.59 23.21
CA ASP A 258 -5.94 1.74 24.25
C ASP A 258 -7.33 1.21 23.90
N HIS A 259 -8.05 1.91 23.00
CA HIS A 259 -9.39 1.54 22.54
C HIS A 259 -9.40 0.40 21.52
N LEU A 260 -8.23 -0.05 21.03
CA LEU A 260 -8.10 -1.15 20.10
C LEU A 260 -7.58 -2.41 20.79
N ASP A 261 -8.20 -3.55 20.48
CA ASP A 261 -7.82 -4.83 21.09
C ASP A 261 -6.58 -5.48 20.47
N GLY A 262 -6.18 -5.02 19.29
CA GLY A 262 -5.08 -5.64 18.52
C GLY A 262 -5.45 -6.98 17.88
N TYR A 263 -4.54 -7.48 17.06
CA TYR A 263 -4.73 -8.76 16.38
C TYR A 263 -4.81 -9.91 17.39
N LYS A 264 -5.95 -10.63 17.42
CA LYS A 264 -6.23 -11.71 18.37
C LYS A 264 -5.96 -11.28 19.83
N ASN A 265 -6.41 -10.10 20.20
CA ASN A 265 -6.24 -9.48 21.53
C ASN A 265 -4.79 -9.26 21.95
N SER A 266 -3.88 -9.08 21.00
CA SER A 266 -2.46 -8.79 21.28
C SER A 266 -2.26 -7.28 21.48
N LYS A 267 -2.26 -6.86 22.74
CA LYS A 267 -2.04 -5.46 23.16
C LYS A 267 -0.57 -5.21 23.52
N PRO A 268 -0.12 -3.95 23.46
CA PRO A 268 -0.82 -2.75 22.99
C PRO A 268 -0.82 -2.62 21.46
N VAL A 269 -1.83 -1.89 20.94
CA VAL A 269 -1.79 -1.35 19.58
C VAL A 269 -1.05 -0.03 19.60
N ARG A 270 -0.09 0.17 18.68
CA ARG A 270 0.77 1.36 18.63
C ARG A 270 0.73 2.02 17.27
N ILE A 271 0.92 3.33 17.26
CA ILE A 271 1.32 4.13 16.10
C ILE A 271 2.54 4.94 16.47
N GLY A 272 3.44 5.19 15.53
CA GLY A 272 4.75 5.72 15.87
C GLY A 272 5.68 4.62 16.41
N ASN A 273 6.97 4.96 16.59
CA ASN A 273 7.93 4.01 17.12
C ASN A 273 9.11 4.76 17.75
N ASP A 274 9.23 4.68 19.06
CA ASP A 274 10.25 5.41 19.84
C ASP A 274 11.68 4.90 19.63
N ALA A 275 11.86 3.82 18.84
CA ALA A 275 13.20 3.38 18.42
C ALA A 275 13.97 4.45 17.64
N TYR A 276 13.30 5.51 17.13
CA TYR A 276 13.99 6.62 16.45
C TYR A 276 14.98 7.37 17.34
N HIS A 277 14.87 7.24 18.66
CA HIS A 277 15.82 7.77 19.64
C HIS A 277 17.04 6.85 19.87
N GLN A 278 16.96 5.59 19.44
CA GLN A 278 18.00 4.61 19.68
C GLN A 278 19.23 4.84 18.79
N ARG A 279 20.35 4.30 19.22
CA ARG A 279 21.56 4.18 18.42
C ARG A 279 21.78 2.71 18.10
N GLN A 280 21.66 2.35 16.82
CA GLN A 280 21.91 1.01 16.30
C GLN A 280 23.15 1.09 15.39
N ASN A 281 24.29 0.60 15.87
CA ASN A 281 25.59 0.79 15.20
C ASN A 281 25.68 0.03 13.86
N ASP A 282 24.95 -1.07 13.69
CA ASP A 282 24.87 -1.85 12.47
C ASP A 282 24.29 -1.04 11.29
N SER A 283 23.37 -0.08 11.54
CA SER A 283 22.77 0.75 10.51
C SER A 283 23.80 1.54 9.69
N PHE A 284 24.92 1.94 10.31
CA PHE A 284 26.01 2.64 9.61
C PHE A 284 26.73 1.71 8.65
N GLY A 285 27.00 0.47 9.06
CA GLY A 285 27.68 -0.52 8.23
C GLY A 285 26.92 -0.81 6.94
N TYR A 286 25.64 -1.13 7.06
CA TYR A 286 24.79 -1.43 5.89
C TYR A 286 24.65 -0.23 4.95
N LEU A 287 24.49 0.98 5.48
CA LEU A 287 24.41 2.17 4.66
C LEU A 287 25.74 2.45 3.92
N MET A 288 26.87 2.34 4.61
CA MET A 288 28.19 2.58 4.02
C MET A 288 28.51 1.53 2.94
N ASP A 289 28.17 0.27 3.18
CA ASP A 289 28.34 -0.81 2.20
C ASP A 289 27.52 -0.53 0.93
N LEU A 290 26.26 -0.16 1.08
CA LEU A 290 25.41 0.22 -0.07
C LEU A 290 25.96 1.43 -0.83
N ILE A 291 26.46 2.45 -0.12
CA ILE A 291 27.08 3.63 -0.75
C ILE A 291 28.30 3.19 -1.56
N TYR A 292 29.18 2.36 -0.99
CA TYR A 292 30.36 1.86 -1.67
C TYR A 292 30.03 1.05 -2.93
N GLN A 293 29.00 0.21 -2.87
CA GLN A 293 28.57 -0.58 -4.04
C GLN A 293 27.91 0.29 -5.14
N TYR A 294 27.34 1.42 -4.77
CA TYR A 294 26.66 2.32 -5.70
C TYR A 294 27.65 3.21 -6.49
N TYR A 295 28.77 3.64 -5.88
CA TYR A 295 29.81 4.49 -6.48
C TYR A 295 31.00 3.68 -7.01
#